data_39e91027542cdd0a8974eaea00fe5102
#
_entry.id   39e91027542cdd0a8974eaea00fe5102
#
_cell.length_a   1.000
_cell.length_b   1.000
_cell.length_c   1.000
_cell.angle_alpha   90.00
_cell.angle_beta   90.00
_cell.angle_gamma   90.00
#
_symmetry.space_group_name_H-M   'P 1'
#
loop_
_entity.id
_entity.type
_entity.pdbx_description
1 polymer ?
#
loop_
_entity_poly.entity_id
_entity_poly.type
_entity_poly.pdbx_seq_one_letter_code
_entity_poly.pdbx_strand_id
1 'polypeptide(L)'
;MERTIKPQDLKATLDAVTLIDVRRKSDLDNDTSKLPGATWHDPEQIETWAAQLPKDKEVILYCVRGGSVSNGVLDNLRGKCISARFIEGGIVAWKEAGGEVVAK
;
A
#
# COMPACT_ATOMS: atom_id res chain seq x y z
N MET A 1 -14.49 -2.53 10.19
CA MET A 1 -13.88 -2.29 8.87
C MET A 1 -12.81 -3.34 8.58
N GLU A 2 -12.81 -3.88 7.40
CA GLU A 2 -11.82 -4.87 6.99
C GLU A 2 -10.43 -4.23 6.93
N ARG A 3 -9.42 -5.02 7.27
CA ARG A 3 -8.04 -4.54 7.24
C ARG A 3 -7.41 -4.67 5.86
N THR A 4 -7.93 -5.58 5.02
CA THR A 4 -7.32 -5.91 3.73
C THR A 4 -8.29 -5.71 2.58
N ILE A 5 -7.73 -5.57 1.39
CA ILE A 5 -8.47 -5.62 0.13
C ILE A 5 -7.81 -6.69 -0.75
N LYS A 6 -8.63 -7.50 -1.41
CA LYS A 6 -8.10 -8.51 -2.32
C LYS A 6 -7.59 -7.86 -3.61
N PRO A 7 -6.53 -8.43 -4.21
CA PRO A 7 -6.01 -7.87 -5.47
C PRO A 7 -7.07 -7.71 -6.56
N GLN A 8 -7.98 -8.66 -6.69
CA GLN A 8 -9.05 -8.60 -7.69
C GLN A 8 -9.97 -7.40 -7.48
N ASP A 9 -10.30 -7.13 -6.22
CA ASP A 9 -11.17 -6.01 -5.87
C ASP A 9 -10.48 -4.67 -6.10
N LEU A 10 -9.18 -4.61 -5.82
CA LEU A 10 -8.41 -3.40 -6.06
C LEU A 10 -8.29 -3.06 -7.53
N LYS A 11 -8.17 -4.07 -8.41
CA LYS A 11 -8.10 -3.84 -9.86
C LYS A 11 -9.26 -2.99 -10.35
N ALA A 12 -10.46 -3.19 -9.79
CA ALA A 12 -11.65 -2.46 -10.20
C ALA A 12 -11.67 -1.01 -9.73
N THR A 13 -10.88 -0.67 -8.70
CA THR A 13 -10.91 0.65 -8.06
C THR A 13 -9.54 1.32 -8.00
N LEU A 14 -8.58 0.84 -8.78
CA LEU A 14 -7.19 1.30 -8.70
C LEU A 14 -7.04 2.80 -8.83
N ASP A 15 -7.84 3.43 -9.70
CA ASP A 15 -7.78 4.87 -9.95
C ASP A 15 -8.54 5.69 -8.90
N ALA A 16 -9.31 5.05 -8.05
CA ALA A 16 -10.16 5.73 -7.07
C ALA A 16 -9.55 5.80 -5.68
N VAL A 17 -8.33 5.28 -5.50
CA VAL A 17 -7.67 5.21 -4.19
C VAL A 17 -6.31 5.87 -4.25
N THR A 18 -5.77 6.22 -3.08
CA THR A 18 -4.39 6.66 -2.94
C THR A 18 -3.54 5.42 -2.66
N LEU A 19 -2.65 5.08 -3.59
CA LEU A 19 -1.79 3.90 -3.47
C LEU A 19 -0.45 4.27 -2.86
N ILE A 20 -0.08 3.58 -1.79
CA ILE A 20 1.19 3.83 -1.10
C ILE A 20 1.96 2.53 -0.94
N ASP A 21 3.19 2.54 -1.45
CA ASP A 21 4.15 1.46 -1.28
C ASP A 21 4.88 1.69 0.03
N VAL A 22 4.71 0.77 0.98
CA VAL A 22 5.38 0.87 2.28
C VAL A 22 6.41 -0.23 2.48
N ARG A 23 6.95 -0.77 1.39
CA ARG A 23 8.04 -1.75 1.48
C ARG A 23 9.24 -1.11 2.19
N ARG A 24 9.95 -1.94 2.97
CA ARG A 24 11.20 -1.48 3.56
C ARG A 24 12.19 -1.17 2.44
N LYS A 25 13.12 -0.26 2.70
CA LYS A 25 14.08 0.19 1.69
C LYS A 25 14.82 -0.97 1.02
N SER A 26 15.23 -1.98 1.79
CA SER A 26 15.92 -3.14 1.24
C SER A 26 15.03 -3.95 0.30
N ASP A 27 13.76 -4.10 0.63
CA ASP A 27 12.81 -4.83 -0.21
C ASP A 27 12.49 -4.04 -1.47
N LEU A 28 12.39 -2.72 -1.33
CA LEU A 28 12.15 -1.82 -2.46
C LEU A 28 13.31 -1.90 -3.46
N ASP A 29 14.54 -1.90 -2.96
CA ASP A 29 15.73 -1.93 -3.81
C ASP A 29 15.88 -3.27 -4.53
N ASN A 30 15.31 -4.34 -3.98
CA ASN A 30 15.38 -5.67 -4.59
C ASN A 30 14.32 -5.92 -5.66
N ASP A 31 13.40 -4.99 -5.88
CA ASP A 31 12.35 -5.13 -6.88
C ASP A 31 12.35 -3.88 -7.76
N THR A 32 12.36 -4.07 -9.06
CA THR A 32 12.36 -2.96 -10.02
C THR A 32 10.94 -2.53 -10.40
N SER A 33 9.93 -3.16 -9.85
CA SER A 33 8.54 -2.89 -10.21
C SER A 33 7.74 -2.32 -9.04
N LYS A 34 6.62 -1.68 -9.38
CA LYS A 34 5.64 -1.18 -8.41
C LYS A 34 4.26 -1.23 -9.05
N LEU A 35 3.21 -1.04 -8.24
CA LEU A 35 1.86 -0.88 -8.78
C LEU A 35 1.77 0.47 -9.51
N PRO A 36 0.98 0.53 -10.61
CA PRO A 36 0.81 1.80 -11.34
C PRO A 36 0.24 2.90 -10.43
N GLY A 37 0.86 4.06 -10.46
CA GLY A 37 0.40 5.19 -9.67
C GLY A 37 0.79 5.17 -8.20
N ALA A 38 1.49 4.15 -7.73
CA ALA A 38 1.91 4.07 -6.34
C ALA A 38 3.08 5.00 -6.06
N THR A 39 3.07 5.60 -4.87
CA THR A 39 4.18 6.41 -4.36
C THR A 39 4.79 5.68 -3.18
N TRP A 40 6.11 5.52 -3.17
CA TRP A 40 6.79 4.92 -2.04
C TRP A 40 6.93 5.92 -0.90
N HIS A 41 6.58 5.48 0.30
CA HIS A 41 6.84 6.23 1.53
C HIS A 41 7.52 5.29 2.52
N ASP A 42 8.57 5.79 3.15
CA ASP A 42 9.33 5.01 4.11
C ASP A 42 8.44 4.69 5.32
N PRO A 43 8.19 3.41 5.64
CA PRO A 43 7.34 3.07 6.79
C PRO A 43 7.93 3.55 8.12
N GLU A 44 9.24 3.78 8.19
CA GLU A 44 9.87 4.31 9.40
C GLU A 44 9.68 5.82 9.57
N GLN A 45 9.19 6.50 8.52
CA GLN A 45 8.95 7.95 8.53
C GLN A 45 7.46 8.28 8.50
N ILE A 46 6.62 7.38 8.96
CA ILE A 46 5.16 7.50 8.85
C ILE A 46 4.63 8.78 9.49
N GLU A 47 5.22 9.23 10.59
CA GLU A 47 4.77 10.46 11.26
C GLU A 47 4.94 11.69 10.37
N THR A 48 5.90 11.65 9.45
CA THR A 48 6.15 12.75 8.53
C THR A 48 5.16 12.76 7.37
N TRP A 49 4.99 11.62 6.70
CA TRP A 49 4.18 11.61 5.48
C TRP A 49 2.69 11.39 5.72
N ALA A 50 2.31 10.79 6.85
CA ALA A 50 0.89 10.53 7.13
C ALA A 50 0.09 11.84 7.23
N ALA A 51 0.69 12.89 7.76
CA ALA A 51 0.02 14.18 7.91
C ALA A 51 -0.27 14.86 6.57
N GLN A 52 0.40 14.43 5.51
CA GLN A 52 0.28 15.03 4.17
C GLN A 52 -0.65 14.26 3.24
N LEU A 53 -1.21 13.14 3.70
CA LEU A 53 -2.07 12.31 2.86
C LEU A 53 -3.38 13.00 2.54
N PRO A 54 -3.89 12.85 1.30
CA PRO A 54 -5.23 13.34 0.96
C PRO A 54 -6.28 12.61 1.79
N LYS A 55 -7.33 13.31 2.18
CA LYS A 55 -8.40 12.74 3.00
C LYS A 55 -9.67 12.46 2.22
N ASP A 56 -9.66 12.72 0.92
CA ASP A 56 -10.82 12.55 0.04
C ASP A 56 -10.89 11.17 -0.61
N LYS A 57 -9.85 10.36 -0.45
CA LYS A 57 -9.78 9.00 -1.02
C LYS A 57 -9.31 8.03 0.05
N GLU A 58 -9.75 6.79 -0.08
CA GLU A 58 -9.22 5.72 0.75
C GLU A 58 -7.76 5.46 0.41
N VAL A 59 -6.95 5.19 1.43
CA VAL A 59 -5.55 4.84 1.26
C VAL A 59 -5.42 3.33 1.17
N ILE A 60 -4.76 2.84 0.12
CA ILE A 60 -4.43 1.43 -0.01
C ILE A 60 -2.92 1.29 0.06
N LEU A 61 -2.47 0.49 1.02
CA LEU A 61 -1.07 0.25 1.28
C LEU A 61 -0.64 -1.09 0.71
N TYR A 62 0.64 -1.26 0.42
CA TYR A 62 1.17 -2.59 0.20
C TYR A 62 2.63 -2.68 0.62
N CYS A 63 3.02 -3.86 1.07
CA CYS A 63 4.41 -4.24 1.25
C CYS A 63 4.65 -5.50 0.41
N VAL A 64 5.65 -6.29 0.74
CA VAL A 64 5.98 -7.47 -0.09
C VAL A 64 4.87 -8.51 0.02
N ARG A 65 4.50 -8.92 1.23
CA ARG A 65 3.55 -10.01 1.47
C ARG A 65 2.38 -9.68 2.40
N GLY A 66 2.17 -8.41 2.73
CA GLY A 66 1.07 -8.04 3.61
C GLY A 66 1.27 -8.44 5.06
N GLY A 67 2.52 -8.45 5.52
CA GLY A 67 2.85 -8.86 6.87
C GLY A 67 2.94 -7.72 7.87
N SER A 68 3.93 -7.78 8.77
CA SER A 68 4.05 -6.85 9.90
C SER A 68 4.17 -5.40 9.49
N VAL A 69 4.86 -5.09 8.40
CA VAL A 69 5.03 -3.71 7.95
C VAL A 69 3.69 -3.09 7.60
N SER A 70 2.90 -3.75 6.75
CA SER A 70 1.58 -3.24 6.36
C SER A 70 0.63 -3.13 7.55
N ASN A 71 0.65 -4.12 8.44
CA ASN A 71 -0.21 -4.08 9.62
C ASN A 71 0.16 -2.93 10.56
N GLY A 72 1.45 -2.71 10.79
CA GLY A 72 1.90 -1.61 11.64
C GLY A 72 1.55 -0.24 11.07
N VAL A 73 1.77 -0.05 9.77
CA VAL A 73 1.42 1.20 9.10
C VAL A 73 -0.10 1.41 9.13
N LEU A 74 -0.87 0.36 8.86
CA LEU A 74 -2.33 0.46 8.89
C LEU A 74 -2.84 0.90 10.26
N ASP A 75 -2.33 0.29 11.33
CA ASP A 75 -2.73 0.64 12.69
C ASP A 75 -2.41 2.11 13.00
N ASN A 76 -1.25 2.57 12.56
CA ASN A 76 -0.86 3.97 12.76
C ASN A 76 -1.81 4.93 12.03
N LEU A 77 -2.11 4.64 10.77
CA LEU A 77 -3.00 5.50 9.98
C LEU A 77 -4.41 5.51 10.54
N ARG A 78 -4.93 4.35 10.95
CA ARG A 78 -6.27 4.28 11.55
C ARG A 78 -6.33 5.02 12.88
N GLY A 79 -5.24 4.98 13.65
CA GLY A 79 -5.12 5.77 14.87
C GLY A 79 -5.18 7.28 14.62
N LYS A 80 -4.89 7.72 13.40
CA LYS A 80 -4.98 9.11 12.97
C LYS A 80 -6.28 9.41 12.23
N CYS A 81 -7.25 8.49 12.29
CA CYS A 81 -8.55 8.62 11.62
C CYS A 81 -8.45 8.68 10.09
N ILE A 82 -7.44 8.05 9.52
CA ILE A 82 -7.27 7.93 8.07
C ILE A 82 -7.87 6.60 7.62
N SER A 83 -8.77 6.65 6.64
CA SER A 83 -9.38 5.45 6.08
C SER A 83 -8.35 4.71 5.24
N ALA A 84 -7.99 3.49 5.66
CA ALA A 84 -6.93 2.74 5.00
C ALA A 84 -7.17 1.25 5.09
N ARG A 85 -6.68 0.53 4.07
CA ARG A 85 -6.58 -0.94 4.04
C ARG A 85 -5.27 -1.28 3.34
N PHE A 86 -4.83 -2.55 3.43
CA PHE A 86 -3.65 -2.97 2.67
C PHE A 86 -3.98 -4.16 1.77
N ILE A 87 -3.16 -4.37 0.75
CA ILE A 87 -3.38 -5.47 -0.20
C ILE A 87 -3.11 -6.80 0.50
N GLU A 88 -4.10 -7.69 0.51
CA GLU A 88 -3.96 -9.03 1.04
C GLU A 88 -2.86 -9.76 0.26
N GLY A 89 -1.82 -10.21 0.96
CA GLY A 89 -0.67 -10.86 0.32
C GLY A 89 0.33 -9.92 -0.33
N GLY A 90 0.12 -8.60 -0.26
CA GLY A 90 1.06 -7.61 -0.76
C GLY A 90 1.25 -7.63 -2.27
N ILE A 91 2.41 -7.09 -2.72
CA ILE A 91 2.72 -7.03 -4.15
C ILE A 91 2.89 -8.43 -4.76
N VAL A 92 3.32 -9.41 -3.96
CA VAL A 92 3.44 -10.79 -4.43
C VAL A 92 2.09 -11.32 -4.89
N ALA A 93 1.06 -11.16 -4.05
CA ALA A 93 -0.29 -11.60 -4.41
C ALA A 93 -0.87 -10.79 -5.56
N TRP A 94 -0.57 -9.50 -5.63
CA TRP A 94 -0.99 -8.65 -6.74
C TRP A 94 -0.48 -9.18 -8.07
N LYS A 95 0.81 -9.53 -8.13
CA LYS A 95 1.42 -10.08 -9.34
C LYS A 95 0.83 -11.45 -9.69
N GLU A 96 0.61 -12.30 -8.69
CA GLU A 96 0.02 -13.63 -8.91
C GLU A 96 -1.40 -13.55 -9.43
N ALA A 97 -2.14 -12.51 -9.05
CA ALA A 97 -3.49 -12.29 -9.54
C ALA A 97 -3.52 -11.62 -10.93
N GLY A 98 -2.36 -11.44 -11.56
CA GLY A 98 -2.27 -10.82 -12.87
C GLY A 98 -2.37 -9.30 -12.84
N GLY A 99 -2.12 -8.68 -11.69
CA GLY A 99 -2.14 -7.24 -11.56
C GLY A 99 -1.00 -6.58 -12.35
N GLU A 100 -1.31 -5.43 -12.95
CA GLU A 100 -0.32 -4.67 -13.70
C GLU A 100 0.75 -4.10 -12.77
N VAL A 101 1.99 -4.09 -13.23
CA VAL A 101 3.08 -3.38 -12.54
C VAL A 101 3.85 -2.56 -13.56
N VAL A 102 4.52 -1.52 -13.08
CA VAL A 102 5.34 -0.63 -13.91
C VAL A 102 6.73 -0.53 -13.29
N ALA A 103 7.69 -0.04 -14.06
CA ALA A 103 9.05 0.19 -13.55
C ALA A 103 9.04 1.33 -12.53
N LYS A 104 9.87 1.16 -11.51
CA LYS A 104 10.05 2.22 -10.50
C LYS A 104 10.72 3.44 -11.11
#